data_201547fd804a06b0edf2353c0ee82715
#
_entry.id   201547fd804a06b0edf2353c0ee82715
#
_cell.length_a   1.000
_cell.length_b   1.000
_cell.length_c   1.000
_cell.angle_alpha   90.00
_cell.angle_beta   90.00
_cell.angle_gamma   90.00
#
_symmetry.space_group_name_H-M   'P 1'
#
loop_
_entity.id
_entity.type
_entity.pdbx_description
1 polymer ?
#
loop_
_entity_poly.entity_id
_entity_poly.type
_entity_poly.pdbx_seq_one_letter_code
_entity_poly.pdbx_strand_id
1 'polypeptide(L)'
;MVLWNAAVTTARAVPAGVGTDAFVRPAGQSPAARSVLRARVIHLVALLVVLLAPCSARAADCIPIHEAGQHIGETKCVTGKVIRVKTGAKGVHFLDFCEDAMACPFTVVVFANDLRDVGGVRRLAGRTIEIRGAVKAYDGRPEIILSRISQIEGGAAMIPPLPKNYDVENRGHFSAGRLRPTKKPTKTKSKPNTTVTFGNDVERESPQ
;
A
#
# COMPACT_ATOMS: atom_id res chain seq x y z
N MET A 1 19.18 40.87 2.03
CA MET A 1 20.10 41.92 1.61
C MET A 1 21.13 41.27 0.69
N VAL A 2 20.86 41.23 -0.61
CA VAL A 2 21.76 40.71 -1.63
C VAL A 2 21.68 41.65 -2.85
N LEU A 3 22.84 42.18 -3.20
CA LEU A 3 23.08 43.25 -4.14
C LEU A 3 22.96 42.78 -5.60
N TRP A 4 22.28 43.58 -6.38
CA TRP A 4 22.22 43.55 -7.84
C TRP A 4 23.53 44.11 -8.42
N ASN A 5 24.13 43.40 -9.37
CA ASN A 5 25.19 43.93 -10.22
C ASN A 5 24.65 44.09 -11.65
N ALA A 6 24.55 45.33 -12.06
CA ALA A 6 24.26 45.74 -13.41
C ALA A 6 25.54 45.74 -14.26
N ALA A 7 25.53 45.00 -15.38
CA ALA A 7 26.60 45.05 -16.38
C ALA A 7 26.25 46.06 -17.47
N VAL A 8 27.11 47.05 -17.59
CA VAL A 8 27.07 48.13 -18.60
C VAL A 8 27.65 47.59 -19.90
N THR A 9 26.86 47.62 -20.99
CA THR A 9 27.29 47.28 -22.34
C THR A 9 27.72 48.51 -23.09
N THR A 10 28.99 48.63 -23.39
CA THR A 10 29.59 49.68 -24.21
C THR A 10 29.39 49.39 -25.69
N ALA A 11 28.76 50.29 -26.40
CA ALA A 11 28.63 50.28 -27.84
C ALA A 11 29.93 50.74 -28.51
N ARG A 12 30.45 49.98 -29.45
CA ARG A 12 31.61 50.32 -30.25
C ARG A 12 31.16 50.59 -31.70
N ALA A 13 31.42 51.77 -32.19
CA ALA A 13 31.16 52.25 -33.55
C ALA A 13 32.12 51.58 -34.57
N VAL A 14 31.62 51.24 -35.75
CA VAL A 14 32.35 50.64 -36.85
C VAL A 14 32.38 51.69 -38.02
N PRO A 15 33.51 51.93 -38.65
CA PRO A 15 33.61 52.87 -39.73
C PRO A 15 33.16 52.29 -41.10
N ALA A 16 32.62 53.17 -41.95
CA ALA A 16 32.18 52.91 -43.31
C ALA A 16 33.36 52.63 -44.25
N GLY A 17 33.32 51.46 -44.91
CA GLY A 17 34.21 51.15 -46.03
C GLY A 17 33.43 51.07 -47.31
N VAL A 18 33.72 51.96 -48.26
CA VAL A 18 33.20 51.96 -49.63
C VAL A 18 34.07 50.96 -50.45
N GLY A 19 33.41 49.96 -51.01
CA GLY A 19 34.03 48.99 -51.96
C GLY A 19 33.00 48.56 -53.00
N THR A 20 33.11 49.15 -54.19
CA THR A 20 32.36 48.76 -55.39
C THR A 20 32.99 47.53 -56.02
N ASP A 21 32.34 46.35 -55.90
CA ASP A 21 32.61 45.23 -56.75
C ASP A 21 31.31 44.64 -57.26
N ALA A 22 31.15 44.72 -58.59
CA ALA A 22 30.03 44.12 -59.31
C ALA A 22 30.17 42.58 -59.31
N PHE A 23 29.43 41.93 -58.48
CA PHE A 23 29.36 40.44 -58.47
C PHE A 23 28.11 39.99 -59.21
N VAL A 24 28.32 39.23 -60.28
CA VAL A 24 27.32 38.52 -61.10
C VAL A 24 26.51 37.59 -60.23
N ARG A 25 25.19 37.82 -60.15
CA ARG A 25 24.24 36.95 -59.46
C ARG A 25 23.96 35.71 -60.27
N PRO A 26 24.20 34.47 -59.78
CA PRO A 26 23.56 33.29 -60.37
C PRO A 26 22.08 33.31 -60.07
N ALA A 27 21.26 33.10 -61.07
CA ALA A 27 19.81 33.02 -60.96
C ALA A 27 19.34 31.82 -60.15
N GLY A 28 18.40 32.09 -59.27
CA GLY A 28 17.35 31.15 -58.93
C GLY A 28 17.57 30.15 -57.82
N GLN A 29 17.35 30.59 -56.58
CA GLN A 29 16.70 29.72 -55.57
C GLN A 29 15.83 30.61 -54.66
N SER A 30 14.52 30.45 -54.77
CA SER A 30 13.54 31.17 -53.96
C SER A 30 13.74 30.89 -52.48
N PRO A 31 13.92 31.90 -51.63
CA PRO A 31 14.15 31.73 -50.18
C PRO A 31 12.92 31.20 -49.42
N ALA A 32 11.75 31.21 -50.08
CA ALA A 32 10.48 30.82 -49.43
C ALA A 32 10.37 29.31 -49.10
N ALA A 33 10.99 28.43 -49.92
CA ALA A 33 10.88 26.99 -49.66
C ALA A 33 11.69 26.49 -48.47
N ARG A 34 12.79 27.17 -48.15
CA ARG A 34 13.68 26.79 -47.04
C ARG A 34 13.13 27.21 -45.66
N SER A 35 12.32 28.27 -45.60
CA SER A 35 11.73 28.76 -44.36
C SER A 35 10.59 27.85 -43.85
N VAL A 36 9.76 27.33 -44.74
CA VAL A 36 8.65 26.44 -44.39
C VAL A 36 9.15 25.09 -43.89
N LEU A 37 10.22 24.57 -44.51
CA LEU A 37 10.79 23.29 -44.05
C LEU A 37 11.42 23.41 -42.67
N ARG A 38 12.13 24.51 -42.39
CA ARG A 38 12.72 24.78 -41.08
C ARG A 38 11.65 24.92 -39.98
N ALA A 39 10.55 25.64 -40.27
CA ALA A 39 9.45 25.78 -39.35
C ALA A 39 8.80 24.43 -39.00
N ARG A 40 8.58 23.56 -39.99
CA ARG A 40 8.03 22.21 -39.75
C ARG A 40 8.96 21.32 -38.92
N VAL A 41 10.27 21.37 -39.17
CA VAL A 41 11.27 20.61 -38.39
C VAL A 41 11.30 21.08 -36.95
N ILE A 42 11.26 22.39 -36.70
CA ILE A 42 11.21 22.94 -35.32
C ILE A 42 9.95 22.48 -34.60
N HIS A 43 8.78 22.48 -35.25
CA HIS A 43 7.55 22.00 -34.63
C HIS A 43 7.60 20.49 -34.33
N LEU A 44 8.16 19.67 -35.23
CA LEU A 44 8.32 18.23 -34.98
C LEU A 44 9.27 17.93 -33.81
N VAL A 45 10.38 18.69 -33.74
CA VAL A 45 11.35 18.55 -32.64
C VAL A 45 10.73 19.00 -31.35
N ALA A 46 9.99 20.11 -31.33
CA ALA A 46 9.27 20.57 -30.12
C ALA A 46 8.23 19.54 -29.64
N LEU A 47 7.47 18.95 -30.56
CA LEU A 47 6.49 17.90 -30.25
C LEU A 47 7.17 16.66 -29.69
N LEU A 48 8.31 16.26 -30.25
CA LEU A 48 9.09 15.11 -29.81
C LEU A 48 9.65 15.34 -28.39
N VAL A 49 10.12 16.54 -28.09
CA VAL A 49 10.62 16.90 -26.76
C VAL A 49 9.51 16.84 -25.71
N VAL A 50 8.28 17.28 -26.04
CA VAL A 50 7.13 17.19 -25.15
C VAL A 50 6.72 15.73 -24.89
N LEU A 51 6.80 14.86 -25.90
CA LEU A 51 6.49 13.44 -25.78
C LEU A 51 7.55 12.65 -24.96
N LEU A 52 8.79 13.15 -24.95
CA LEU A 52 9.89 12.55 -24.17
C LEU A 52 10.05 13.14 -22.78
N ALA A 53 9.19 14.08 -22.37
CA ALA A 53 9.19 14.60 -21.00
C ALA A 53 8.98 13.43 -20.04
N PRO A 54 9.96 13.08 -19.17
CA PRO A 54 9.78 12.02 -18.18
C PRO A 54 8.62 12.45 -17.28
N CYS A 55 7.53 11.68 -17.31
CA CYS A 55 6.51 11.78 -16.30
C CYS A 55 7.18 11.34 -14.99
N SER A 56 7.77 12.28 -14.26
CA SER A 56 8.31 12.05 -12.92
C SER A 56 7.13 11.69 -12.04
N ALA A 57 6.77 10.41 -12.04
CA ALA A 57 5.91 9.85 -11.00
C ALA A 57 6.66 10.10 -9.67
N ARG A 58 6.28 11.17 -8.97
CA ARG A 58 6.70 11.36 -7.59
C ARG A 58 6.22 10.13 -6.86
N ALA A 59 7.16 9.28 -6.43
CA ALA A 59 6.90 8.36 -5.36
C ALA A 59 6.37 9.23 -4.21
N ALA A 60 5.09 9.10 -3.89
CA ALA A 60 4.49 9.86 -2.81
C ALA A 60 5.20 9.37 -1.55
N ASP A 61 5.96 10.25 -0.90
CA ASP A 61 6.64 9.94 0.35
C ASP A 61 5.62 9.39 1.34
N CYS A 62 5.92 8.21 1.89
CA CYS A 62 5.06 7.58 2.87
C CYS A 62 5.23 8.32 4.20
N ILE A 63 4.13 8.67 4.83
CA ILE A 63 4.12 9.26 6.16
C ILE A 63 4.36 8.21 7.24
N PRO A 64 5.01 8.54 8.34
CA PRO A 64 5.16 7.62 9.46
C PRO A 64 3.83 7.41 10.19
N ILE A 65 3.70 6.27 10.90
CA ILE A 65 2.46 5.89 11.60
C ILE A 65 1.91 6.95 12.56
N HIS A 66 2.78 7.75 13.19
CA HIS A 66 2.36 8.76 14.17
C HIS A 66 1.68 9.98 13.53
N GLU A 67 1.87 10.21 12.24
CA GLU A 67 1.24 11.28 11.49
C GLU A 67 -0.11 10.86 10.86
N ALA A 68 -0.39 9.55 10.82
CA ALA A 68 -1.60 9.04 10.16
C ALA A 68 -2.89 9.66 10.69
N GLY A 69 -2.93 10.03 11.98
CA GLY A 69 -4.09 10.68 12.59
C GLY A 69 -4.44 12.06 12.03
N GLN A 70 -3.46 12.75 11.43
CA GLN A 70 -3.66 14.06 10.82
C GLN A 70 -4.29 13.97 9.41
N HIS A 71 -4.35 12.76 8.85
CA HIS A 71 -4.78 12.49 7.47
C HIS A 71 -6.05 11.63 7.39
N ILE A 72 -6.88 11.66 8.44
CA ILE A 72 -8.17 10.96 8.43
C ILE A 72 -9.06 11.50 7.30
N GLY A 73 -9.60 10.59 6.48
CA GLY A 73 -10.39 10.91 5.28
C GLY A 73 -9.57 11.01 4.00
N GLU A 74 -8.24 11.04 4.07
CA GLU A 74 -7.35 11.09 2.92
C GLU A 74 -6.82 9.71 2.53
N THR A 75 -6.39 9.57 1.26
CA THR A 75 -5.64 8.40 0.81
C THR A 75 -4.15 8.70 0.90
N LYS A 76 -3.47 7.99 1.78
CA LYS A 76 -2.03 8.16 2.04
C LYS A 76 -1.27 6.86 1.92
N CYS A 77 0.03 6.99 1.72
CA CYS A 77 1.00 5.94 2.00
C CYS A 77 1.47 6.11 3.44
N VAL A 78 1.38 5.03 4.23
CA VAL A 78 1.85 5.01 5.63
C VAL A 78 2.95 3.97 5.75
N THR A 79 4.08 4.34 6.38
CA THR A 79 5.19 3.42 6.62
C THR A 79 5.34 3.12 8.11
N GLY A 80 5.66 1.85 8.42
CA GLY A 80 5.90 1.43 9.79
C GLY A 80 6.37 -0.01 9.90
N LYS A 81 6.97 -0.35 11.05
CA LYS A 81 7.36 -1.71 11.38
C LYS A 81 6.20 -2.44 12.05
N VAL A 82 5.75 -3.53 11.46
CA VAL A 82 4.74 -4.41 12.07
C VAL A 82 5.39 -5.18 13.21
N ILE A 83 4.98 -4.94 14.43
CA ILE A 83 5.50 -5.66 15.60
C ILE A 83 4.88 -7.04 15.70
N ARG A 84 3.57 -7.13 15.50
CA ARG A 84 2.83 -8.40 15.55
C ARG A 84 1.57 -8.37 14.71
N VAL A 85 1.07 -9.55 14.39
CA VAL A 85 -0.22 -9.74 13.72
C VAL A 85 -1.13 -10.55 14.65
N LYS A 86 -2.23 -9.93 15.07
CA LYS A 86 -3.26 -10.57 15.90
C LYS A 86 -4.43 -11.04 15.06
N THR A 87 -5.05 -12.13 15.48
CA THR A 87 -6.32 -12.59 14.91
C THR A 87 -7.43 -12.30 15.94
N GLY A 88 -8.39 -11.48 15.54
CA GLY A 88 -9.57 -11.17 16.32
C GLY A 88 -10.74 -12.13 16.06
N ALA A 89 -11.92 -11.71 16.49
CA ALA A 89 -13.14 -12.43 16.23
C ALA A 89 -13.45 -12.51 14.73
N LYS A 90 -14.17 -13.54 14.29
CA LYS A 90 -14.61 -13.73 12.91
C LYS A 90 -13.48 -13.68 11.86
N GLY A 91 -12.24 -14.05 12.26
CA GLY A 91 -11.10 -14.12 11.35
C GLY A 91 -10.51 -12.78 10.90
N VAL A 92 -10.87 -11.67 11.54
CA VAL A 92 -10.24 -10.37 11.29
C VAL A 92 -8.80 -10.38 11.78
N HIS A 93 -7.88 -9.83 11.00
CA HIS A 93 -6.48 -9.68 11.39
C HIS A 93 -6.15 -8.21 11.61
N PHE A 94 -5.36 -7.97 12.65
CA PHE A 94 -4.86 -6.64 13.02
C PHE A 94 -3.34 -6.67 12.95
N LEU A 95 -2.77 -5.71 12.23
CA LEU A 95 -1.33 -5.48 12.20
C LEU A 95 -1.03 -4.36 13.21
N ASP A 96 -0.38 -4.73 14.29
CA ASP A 96 0.03 -3.79 15.34
C ASP A 96 1.44 -3.28 15.07
N PHE A 97 1.62 -1.97 15.13
CA PHE A 97 2.90 -1.29 14.89
C PHE A 97 3.60 -0.89 16.18
N CYS A 98 2.98 -1.11 17.33
CA CYS A 98 3.51 -0.82 18.64
C CYS A 98 3.37 -2.04 19.55
N GLU A 99 4.16 -2.09 20.61
CA GLU A 99 4.04 -3.18 21.59
C GLU A 99 2.72 -3.10 22.35
N ASP A 100 2.33 -1.90 22.77
CA ASP A 100 1.01 -1.64 23.33
C ASP A 100 0.04 -1.21 22.21
N ALA A 101 -0.89 -2.11 21.87
CA ALA A 101 -1.89 -1.85 20.83
C ALA A 101 -2.90 -0.77 21.23
N MET A 102 -3.09 -0.52 22.55
CA MET A 102 -4.02 0.51 23.02
C MET A 102 -3.44 1.92 22.89
N ALA A 103 -2.12 2.04 23.04
CA ALA A 103 -1.39 3.29 22.88
C ALA A 103 -0.91 3.53 21.44
N CYS A 104 -1.14 2.57 20.55
CA CYS A 104 -0.65 2.68 19.16
C CYS A 104 -1.45 3.73 18.37
N PRO A 105 -0.78 4.68 17.72
CA PRO A 105 -1.44 5.74 16.98
C PRO A 105 -2.04 5.28 15.64
N PHE A 106 -1.80 4.04 15.21
CA PHE A 106 -2.22 3.53 13.91
C PHE A 106 -2.33 2.01 13.91
N THR A 107 -3.28 1.47 13.16
CA THR A 107 -3.42 0.03 12.91
C THR A 107 -3.79 -0.27 11.46
N VAL A 108 -3.52 -1.49 11.01
CA VAL A 108 -4.02 -2.00 9.72
C VAL A 108 -4.94 -3.16 10.00
N VAL A 109 -6.11 -3.13 9.39
CA VAL A 109 -7.17 -4.14 9.56
C VAL A 109 -7.32 -4.92 8.26
N VAL A 110 -7.36 -6.26 8.37
CA VAL A 110 -7.63 -7.16 7.25
C VAL A 110 -8.86 -7.99 7.61
N PHE A 111 -9.94 -7.82 6.88
CA PHE A 111 -11.13 -8.61 7.10
C PHE A 111 -10.96 -10.05 6.57
N ALA A 112 -11.68 -10.99 7.15
CA ALA A 112 -11.64 -12.39 6.76
C ALA A 112 -11.88 -12.59 5.25
N ASN A 113 -12.84 -11.84 4.68
CA ASN A 113 -13.19 -11.92 3.25
C ASN A 113 -12.04 -11.46 2.34
N ASP A 114 -11.22 -10.51 2.80
CA ASP A 114 -10.13 -9.92 2.04
C ASP A 114 -8.85 -10.77 2.10
N LEU A 115 -8.76 -11.70 3.06
CA LEU A 115 -7.54 -12.53 3.23
C LEU A 115 -7.17 -13.35 2.00
N ARG A 116 -8.15 -13.71 1.15
CA ARG A 116 -7.86 -14.45 -0.09
C ARG A 116 -7.11 -13.59 -1.10
N ASP A 117 -7.43 -12.30 -1.15
CA ASP A 117 -6.82 -11.33 -2.09
C ASP A 117 -5.53 -10.72 -1.53
N VAL A 118 -5.37 -10.75 -0.20
CA VAL A 118 -4.17 -10.25 0.48
C VAL A 118 -3.14 -11.35 0.70
N GLY A 119 -3.55 -12.53 1.16
CA GLY A 119 -2.65 -13.63 1.47
C GLY A 119 -2.30 -13.78 2.95
N GLY A 120 -1.21 -14.49 3.23
CA GLY A 120 -0.77 -14.86 4.57
C GLY A 120 -0.11 -13.72 5.34
N VAL A 121 -0.89 -12.74 5.82
CA VAL A 121 -0.42 -11.50 6.49
C VAL A 121 0.45 -11.73 7.73
N ARG A 122 0.40 -12.91 8.35
CA ARG A 122 1.26 -13.24 9.52
C ARG A 122 2.75 -13.14 9.21
N ARG A 123 3.15 -13.25 7.93
CA ARG A 123 4.53 -13.09 7.48
C ARG A 123 5.03 -11.65 7.55
N LEU A 124 4.15 -10.69 7.76
CA LEU A 124 4.51 -9.28 7.92
C LEU A 124 5.05 -8.96 9.32
N ALA A 125 4.83 -9.81 10.32
CA ALA A 125 5.36 -9.61 11.66
C ALA A 125 6.88 -9.42 11.64
N GLY A 126 7.37 -8.36 12.28
CA GLY A 126 8.77 -7.97 12.31
C GLY A 126 9.27 -7.20 11.08
N ARG A 127 8.47 -7.04 10.05
CA ARG A 127 8.83 -6.35 8.80
C ARG A 127 8.39 -4.88 8.81
N THR A 128 9.18 -4.03 8.17
CA THR A 128 8.73 -2.68 7.81
C THR A 128 7.95 -2.78 6.51
N ILE A 129 6.77 -2.15 6.49
CA ILE A 129 5.90 -2.11 5.32
C ILE A 129 5.52 -0.68 4.97
N GLU A 130 5.20 -0.47 3.72
CA GLU A 130 4.59 0.74 3.18
C GLU A 130 3.22 0.36 2.65
N ILE A 131 2.18 0.91 3.25
CA ILE A 131 0.80 0.62 2.90
C ILE A 131 0.08 1.87 2.39
N ARG A 132 -0.56 1.74 1.24
CA ARG A 132 -1.37 2.79 0.63
C ARG A 132 -2.85 2.51 0.78
N GLY A 133 -3.59 3.48 1.33
CA GLY A 133 -5.04 3.33 1.49
C GLY A 133 -5.69 4.57 2.07
N ALA A 134 -7.03 4.55 2.13
CA ALA A 134 -7.78 5.58 2.83
C ALA A 134 -7.58 5.44 4.33
N VAL A 135 -7.09 6.48 4.97
CA VAL A 135 -6.98 6.56 6.43
C VAL A 135 -8.37 6.83 6.99
N LYS A 136 -8.89 5.91 7.76
CA LYS A 136 -10.21 6.00 8.40
C LYS A 136 -10.05 6.16 9.90
N ALA A 137 -11.05 6.73 10.56
CA ALA A 137 -11.15 6.71 12.00
C ALA A 137 -12.08 5.57 12.44
N TYR A 138 -11.60 4.70 13.31
CA TYR A 138 -12.42 3.72 14.00
C TYR A 138 -12.14 3.77 15.49
N ASP A 139 -13.18 4.00 16.29
CA ASP A 139 -13.08 4.19 17.74
C ASP A 139 -12.00 5.22 18.14
N GLY A 140 -11.98 6.34 17.39
CA GLY A 140 -11.04 7.45 17.61
C GLY A 140 -9.60 7.18 17.15
N ARG A 141 -9.30 6.03 16.56
CA ARG A 141 -7.97 5.66 16.08
C ARG A 141 -7.90 5.60 14.55
N PRO A 142 -6.83 6.11 13.93
CA PRO A 142 -6.62 6.00 12.50
C PRO A 142 -6.28 4.55 12.11
N GLU A 143 -6.93 4.08 11.06
CA GLU A 143 -6.69 2.76 10.49
C GLU A 143 -6.71 2.79 8.97
N ILE A 144 -6.04 1.83 8.35
CA ILE A 144 -6.20 1.49 6.93
C ILE A 144 -6.74 0.08 6.82
N ILE A 145 -7.78 -0.11 6.00
CA ILE A 145 -8.29 -1.43 5.66
C ILE A 145 -7.46 -1.97 4.50
N LEU A 146 -6.76 -3.08 4.74
CA LEU A 146 -6.02 -3.80 3.72
C LEU A 146 -6.92 -4.84 3.07
N SER A 147 -7.40 -4.54 1.87
CA SER A 147 -8.29 -5.40 1.10
C SER A 147 -7.60 -6.08 -0.10
N ARG A 148 -6.45 -5.59 -0.52
CA ARG A 148 -5.67 -6.13 -1.66
C ARG A 148 -4.18 -6.04 -1.39
N ILE A 149 -3.45 -7.06 -1.83
CA ILE A 149 -1.99 -7.13 -1.70
C ILE A 149 -1.27 -5.95 -2.38
N SER A 150 -1.84 -5.38 -3.44
CA SER A 150 -1.29 -4.23 -4.16
C SER A 150 -1.26 -2.93 -3.36
N GLN A 151 -1.94 -2.88 -2.21
CA GLN A 151 -1.86 -1.75 -1.29
C GLN A 151 -0.52 -1.71 -0.52
N ILE A 152 0.20 -2.83 -0.45
CA ILE A 152 1.52 -2.90 0.19
C ILE A 152 2.58 -2.87 -0.90
N GLU A 153 3.54 -1.94 -0.77
CA GLU A 153 4.69 -1.87 -1.66
C GLU A 153 5.51 -3.15 -1.55
N GLY A 154 5.76 -3.80 -2.70
CA GLY A 154 6.42 -5.11 -2.71
C GLY A 154 5.62 -6.25 -2.03
N GLY A 155 4.32 -6.04 -1.75
CA GLY A 155 3.47 -6.98 -1.00
C GLY A 155 3.46 -8.39 -1.57
N ALA A 156 3.43 -8.54 -2.88
CA ALA A 156 3.45 -9.85 -3.55
C ALA A 156 4.70 -10.69 -3.25
N ALA A 157 5.85 -10.04 -3.00
CA ALA A 157 7.08 -10.72 -2.60
C ALA A 157 7.12 -11.04 -1.10
N MET A 158 6.44 -10.26 -0.27
CA MET A 158 6.46 -10.39 1.18
C MET A 158 5.37 -11.33 1.71
N ILE A 159 4.22 -11.38 1.05
CA ILE A 159 3.04 -12.10 1.51
C ILE A 159 2.77 -13.28 0.57
N PRO A 160 2.95 -14.52 1.03
CA PRO A 160 2.59 -15.69 0.23
C PRO A 160 1.07 -15.81 0.11
N PRO A 161 0.57 -16.32 -1.03
CA PRO A 161 -0.84 -16.61 -1.18
C PRO A 161 -1.29 -17.65 -0.13
N LEU A 162 -2.55 -17.56 0.26
CA LEU A 162 -3.12 -18.57 1.17
C LEU A 162 -3.28 -19.91 0.44
N PRO A 163 -3.11 -21.03 1.15
CA PRO A 163 -3.44 -22.34 0.61
C PRO A 163 -4.88 -22.43 0.14
N LYS A 164 -5.15 -23.18 -0.93
CA LYS A 164 -6.50 -23.33 -1.52
C LYS A 164 -7.58 -23.74 -0.51
N ASN A 165 -7.19 -24.50 0.53
CA ASN A 165 -8.10 -25.02 1.55
C ASN A 165 -8.00 -24.24 2.87
N TYR A 166 -7.51 -23.00 2.83
CA TYR A 166 -7.42 -22.18 4.02
C TYR A 166 -8.83 -21.78 4.48
N ASP A 167 -9.18 -22.21 5.70
CA ASP A 167 -10.44 -21.86 6.32
C ASP A 167 -10.31 -20.50 7.04
N VAL A 168 -10.90 -19.50 6.44
CA VAL A 168 -10.85 -18.11 6.93
C VAL A 168 -11.73 -17.94 8.17
N GLU A 169 -12.84 -18.70 8.26
CA GLU A 169 -13.82 -18.59 9.35
C GLU A 169 -13.31 -19.23 10.65
N ASN A 170 -12.58 -20.34 10.52
CA ASN A 170 -12.01 -21.07 11.65
C ASN A 170 -10.59 -20.60 12.03
N ARG A 171 -10.29 -19.31 11.85
CA ARG A 171 -9.04 -18.67 12.28
C ARG A 171 -7.78 -19.25 11.66
N GLY A 172 -7.89 -19.76 10.42
CA GLY A 172 -6.73 -20.29 9.72
C GLY A 172 -6.26 -21.66 10.17
N HIS A 173 -7.14 -22.47 10.73
CA HIS A 173 -6.89 -23.89 10.83
C HIS A 173 -6.85 -24.47 9.42
N PHE A 174 -5.66 -24.90 9.00
CA PHE A 174 -5.51 -25.62 7.75
C PHE A 174 -6.27 -26.94 7.88
N SER A 175 -7.10 -27.26 6.91
CA SER A 175 -7.48 -28.64 6.68
C SER A 175 -6.24 -29.37 6.17
N ALA A 176 -5.50 -29.99 7.07
CA ALA A 176 -4.38 -30.86 6.73
C ALA A 176 -4.92 -32.16 6.10
N GLY A 177 -5.36 -32.06 4.83
CA GLY A 177 -5.96 -33.17 4.13
C GLY A 177 -7.35 -33.53 4.66
N ARG A 178 -8.07 -34.38 3.94
CA ARG A 178 -9.36 -34.91 4.37
C ARG A 178 -9.24 -35.49 5.77
N LEU A 179 -9.71 -34.77 6.78
CA LEU A 179 -10.06 -35.38 8.04
C LEU A 179 -11.09 -36.47 7.66
N ARG A 180 -10.74 -37.73 7.85
CA ARG A 180 -11.72 -38.82 7.78
C ARG A 180 -12.91 -38.32 8.60
N PRO A 181 -14.14 -38.33 8.05
CA PRO A 181 -15.31 -37.99 8.85
C PRO A 181 -15.28 -38.94 10.04
N THR A 182 -15.11 -38.38 11.22
CA THR A 182 -15.24 -39.09 12.47
C THR A 182 -16.65 -39.67 12.40
N LYS A 183 -16.77 -41.00 12.33
CA LYS A 183 -18.07 -41.63 12.40
C LYS A 183 -18.82 -40.98 13.56
N LYS A 184 -19.96 -40.35 13.27
CA LYS A 184 -20.87 -39.86 14.31
C LYS A 184 -20.95 -40.99 15.35
N PRO A 185 -20.75 -40.71 16.64
CA PRO A 185 -20.92 -41.70 17.66
C PRO A 185 -22.35 -42.24 17.48
N THR A 186 -22.43 -43.49 17.11
CA THR A 186 -23.70 -44.22 17.04
C THR A 186 -24.27 -44.12 18.44
N LYS A 187 -25.42 -43.45 18.59
CA LYS A 187 -26.17 -43.43 19.85
C LYS A 187 -26.41 -44.87 20.20
N THR A 188 -25.59 -45.40 21.07
CA THR A 188 -25.85 -46.68 21.74
C THR A 188 -27.08 -46.45 22.54
N LYS A 189 -28.20 -47.10 22.14
CA LYS A 189 -29.39 -47.18 22.96
C LYS A 189 -28.96 -47.79 24.26
N SER A 190 -28.79 -47.01 25.31
CA SER A 190 -28.69 -47.49 26.67
C SER A 190 -30.05 -48.06 27.06
N LYS A 191 -30.06 -49.39 27.26
CA LYS A 191 -31.14 -50.13 27.87
C LYS A 191 -31.37 -49.49 29.26
N PRO A 192 -32.62 -49.24 29.66
CA PRO A 192 -32.93 -48.85 31.04
C PRO A 192 -32.97 -50.13 31.87
N ASN A 193 -32.07 -50.27 32.80
CA ASN A 193 -32.31 -51.07 33.98
C ASN A 193 -31.19 -50.85 35.02
N THR A 194 -31.52 -50.27 36.10
CA THR A 194 -31.45 -50.88 37.47
C THR A 194 -31.60 -49.76 38.49
N THR A 195 -32.69 -49.86 39.19
CA THR A 195 -33.03 -49.15 40.41
C THR A 195 -31.90 -49.40 41.43
N VAL A 196 -31.21 -48.35 41.82
CA VAL A 196 -30.35 -48.36 43.02
C VAL A 196 -31.03 -47.54 44.08
N THR A 197 -31.49 -48.26 45.11
CA THR A 197 -32.07 -47.73 46.35
C THR A 197 -31.00 -46.95 47.09
N PHE A 198 -31.25 -45.65 47.31
CA PHE A 198 -30.45 -44.86 48.23
C PHE A 198 -30.76 -45.23 49.66
N GLY A 199 -29.79 -45.81 50.34
CA GLY A 199 -29.79 -45.88 51.80
C GLY A 199 -29.39 -44.51 52.36
N ASN A 200 -30.28 -43.95 53.16
CA ASN A 200 -29.99 -42.81 54.01
C ASN A 200 -29.10 -43.27 55.17
N ASP A 201 -27.88 -42.74 55.22
CA ASP A 201 -27.14 -42.68 56.46
C ASP A 201 -26.76 -41.22 56.70
N VAL A 202 -27.51 -40.67 57.61
CA VAL A 202 -27.28 -39.39 58.28
C VAL A 202 -26.21 -39.69 59.35
N GLU A 203 -25.06 -39.08 59.23
CA GLU A 203 -24.19 -38.87 60.33
C GLU A 203 -23.74 -37.44 60.42
N ARG A 204 -24.14 -36.84 61.48
CA ARG A 204 -24.03 -35.48 61.93
C ARG A 204 -22.82 -35.44 62.86
N GLU A 205 -21.86 -34.61 62.56
CA GLU A 205 -20.91 -34.17 63.54
C GLU A 205 -20.56 -32.69 63.35
N SER A 206 -20.83 -31.93 64.39
CA SER A 206 -20.53 -30.54 64.63
C SER A 206 -19.37 -30.42 65.60
N PRO A 207 -19.00 -29.23 66.06
CA PRO A 207 -17.70 -28.56 65.79
C PRO A 207 -16.81 -28.47 67.01
N GLN A 208 -15.55 -28.17 66.78
CA GLN A 208 -14.76 -27.37 67.73
C GLN A 208 -13.75 -26.53 66.99
#